data_3ba8b3ee3accac69b4a85359e6d55a27
#
_entry.id   3ba8b3ee3accac69b4a85359e6d55a27
#
_cell.length_a   1.000
_cell.length_b   1.000
_cell.length_c   1.000
_cell.angle_alpha   90.00
_cell.angle_beta   90.00
_cell.angle_gamma   90.00
#
_symmetry.space_group_name_H-M   'P 1'
#
loop_
_entity.id
_entity.type
_entity.pdbx_description
1 polymer ?
#
loop_
_entity_poly.entity_id
_entity_poly.type
_entity_poly.pdbx_seq_one_letter_code
_entity_poly.pdbx_strand_id
1 'polypeptide(L)'
;MKFLIINADDFGYGRGVNRAIAELHDQGVVTSTSLMVNTPSTAEGVAMAAARPALSLGLHVNFTNEAQRLVDIDDPEVTRRELRRQFDHFVALVGRPPTHLDSHQHVHRRPSCQPSFLELAEEYGLPLRDRAPVTFKGGFYGQWEYGISEQEKVSFEALTGIVSTELRRGIY
;
A
#
# COMPACT_ATOMS: atom_id res chain seq x y z
N MET A 1 -8.29 -23.88 5.65
CA MET A 1 -8.68 -22.62 6.30
C MET A 1 -8.52 -21.51 5.28
N LYS A 2 -9.44 -20.54 5.20
CA LYS A 2 -9.36 -19.42 4.26
C LYS A 2 -9.04 -18.16 5.04
N PHE A 3 -8.14 -17.33 4.51
CA PHE A 3 -7.74 -16.07 5.11
C PHE A 3 -8.10 -14.91 4.19
N LEU A 4 -8.55 -13.82 4.75
CA LEU A 4 -8.78 -12.55 4.06
C LEU A 4 -7.87 -11.49 4.67
N ILE A 5 -7.08 -10.84 3.84
CA ILE A 5 -6.33 -9.65 4.20
C ILE A 5 -7.09 -8.45 3.64
N ILE A 6 -7.51 -7.54 4.49
CA ILE A 6 -8.04 -6.23 4.10
C ILE A 6 -6.94 -5.21 4.32
N ASN A 7 -6.31 -4.77 3.23
CA ASN A 7 -5.28 -3.75 3.26
C ASN A 7 -5.87 -2.38 2.93
N ALA A 8 -5.60 -1.41 3.80
CA ALA A 8 -5.90 -0.01 3.53
C ALA A 8 -4.62 0.69 3.08
N ASP A 9 -4.64 1.25 1.88
CA ASP A 9 -3.54 2.01 1.31
C ASP A 9 -3.48 3.43 1.89
N ASP A 10 -2.39 4.16 1.59
CA ASP A 10 -2.22 5.59 1.85
C ASP A 10 -2.16 5.99 3.33
N PHE A 11 -1.78 5.09 4.23
CA PHE A 11 -1.52 5.48 5.62
C PHE A 11 -0.37 6.50 5.67
N GLY A 12 -0.54 7.58 6.39
CA GLY A 12 0.39 8.70 6.39
C GLY A 12 0.05 9.82 5.38
N TYR A 13 -0.81 9.58 4.40
CA TYR A 13 -1.18 10.58 3.39
C TYR A 13 -1.80 11.83 4.01
N GLY A 14 -2.73 11.65 4.94
CA GLY A 14 -3.43 12.75 5.61
C GLY A 14 -4.09 12.32 6.90
N ARG A 15 -4.37 13.30 7.79
CA ARG A 15 -4.98 13.04 9.11
C ARG A 15 -6.30 12.29 9.04
N GLY A 16 -7.16 12.61 8.06
CA GLY A 16 -8.44 11.95 7.85
C GLY A 16 -8.27 10.48 7.48
N VAL A 17 -7.33 10.19 6.58
CA VAL A 17 -6.97 8.83 6.15
C VAL A 17 -6.40 8.04 7.33
N ASN A 18 -5.44 8.61 8.07
CA ASN A 18 -4.85 7.98 9.23
C ASN A 18 -5.91 7.57 10.25
N ARG A 19 -6.81 8.51 10.61
CA ARG A 19 -7.88 8.24 11.56
C ARG A 19 -8.82 7.16 11.07
N ALA A 20 -9.27 7.22 9.81
CA ALA A 20 -10.17 6.23 9.25
C ALA A 20 -9.57 4.82 9.26
N ILE A 21 -8.30 4.67 8.88
CA ILE A 21 -7.60 3.37 8.91
C ILE A 21 -7.48 2.85 10.33
N ALA A 22 -7.10 3.70 11.29
CA ALA A 22 -6.99 3.32 12.69
C ALA A 22 -8.35 2.88 13.27
N GLU A 23 -9.42 3.63 13.01
CA GLU A 23 -10.78 3.30 13.45
C GLU A 23 -11.27 1.97 12.84
N LEU A 24 -11.07 1.75 11.54
CA LEU A 24 -11.44 0.50 10.88
C LEU A 24 -10.64 -0.70 11.38
N HIS A 25 -9.38 -0.49 11.76
CA HIS A 25 -8.59 -1.53 12.41
C HIS A 25 -9.14 -1.85 13.82
N ASP A 26 -9.42 -0.83 14.61
CA ASP A 26 -9.97 -1.00 15.98
C ASP A 26 -11.34 -1.71 15.96
N GLN A 27 -12.10 -1.55 14.86
CA GLN A 27 -13.35 -2.27 14.61
C GLN A 27 -13.15 -3.69 14.03
N GLY A 28 -11.91 -4.12 13.79
CA GLY A 28 -11.59 -5.46 13.29
C GLY A 28 -11.79 -5.66 11.78
N VAL A 29 -11.98 -4.59 11.01
CA VAL A 29 -12.17 -4.66 9.55
C VAL A 29 -10.85 -4.64 8.81
N VAL A 30 -9.99 -3.65 9.07
CA VAL A 30 -8.66 -3.51 8.45
C VAL A 30 -7.64 -4.33 9.23
N THR A 31 -6.97 -5.27 8.57
CA THR A 31 -5.94 -6.12 9.17
C THR A 31 -4.52 -5.71 8.78
N SER A 32 -4.41 -4.93 7.70
CA SER A 32 -3.15 -4.50 7.09
C SER A 32 -3.27 -3.08 6.55
N THR A 33 -2.18 -2.35 6.56
CA THR A 33 -2.08 -1.03 5.92
C THR A 33 -0.66 -0.82 5.40
N SER A 34 -0.52 0.03 4.40
CA SER A 34 0.78 0.43 3.87
C SER A 34 1.02 1.93 4.04
N LEU A 35 2.18 2.27 4.62
CA LEU A 35 2.55 3.60 5.07
C LEU A 35 3.35 4.36 4.00
N MET A 36 2.93 5.56 3.69
CA MET A 36 3.73 6.56 2.98
C MET A 36 4.70 7.25 3.96
N VAL A 37 5.97 7.31 3.61
CA VAL A 37 7.05 7.85 4.47
C VAL A 37 7.49 9.27 4.11
N ASN A 38 6.92 9.85 3.07
CA ASN A 38 7.33 11.14 2.51
C ASN A 38 6.16 12.15 2.42
N THR A 39 5.22 12.08 3.37
CA THR A 39 4.05 12.95 3.43
C THR A 39 3.97 13.70 4.76
N PRO A 40 3.23 14.81 4.83
CA PRO A 40 3.13 15.61 6.06
C PRO A 40 2.53 14.87 7.27
N SER A 41 1.71 13.83 7.04
CA SER A 41 1.03 13.09 8.12
C SER A 41 1.69 11.74 8.45
N THR A 42 2.87 11.46 7.89
CA THR A 42 3.63 10.22 8.14
C THR A 42 3.88 9.99 9.63
N ALA A 43 4.39 11.00 10.35
CA ALA A 43 4.72 10.86 11.78
C ALA A 43 3.48 10.52 12.64
N GLU A 44 2.34 11.08 12.33
CA GLU A 44 1.07 10.75 12.99
C GLU A 44 0.66 9.30 12.69
N GLY A 45 0.78 8.86 11.42
CA GLY A 45 0.54 7.46 11.03
C GLY A 45 1.43 6.48 11.79
N VAL A 46 2.72 6.77 11.91
CA VAL A 46 3.68 5.96 12.68
C VAL A 46 3.25 5.84 14.14
N ALA A 47 2.88 6.95 14.79
CA ALA A 47 2.43 6.96 16.18
C ALA A 47 1.14 6.13 16.36
N MET A 48 0.19 6.23 15.40
CA MET A 48 -1.05 5.45 15.43
C MET A 48 -0.79 3.95 15.22
N ALA A 49 0.15 3.57 14.34
CA ALA A 49 0.55 2.18 14.13
C ALA A 49 1.25 1.60 15.37
N ALA A 50 2.11 2.37 16.02
CA ALA A 50 2.79 1.94 17.25
C ALA A 50 1.81 1.60 18.39
N ALA A 51 0.67 2.26 18.46
CA ALA A 51 -0.40 1.96 19.39
C ALA A 51 -1.23 0.70 19.00
N ARG A 52 -1.00 0.12 17.83
CA ARG A 52 -1.78 -1.00 17.26
C ARG A 52 -0.87 -2.13 16.76
N PRO A 53 -0.24 -2.88 17.67
CA PRO A 53 0.75 -3.91 17.30
C PRO A 53 0.18 -5.06 16.45
N ALA A 54 -1.13 -5.22 16.41
CA ALA A 54 -1.82 -6.21 15.57
C ALA A 54 -2.03 -5.73 14.12
N LEU A 55 -1.86 -4.43 13.85
CA LEU A 55 -1.96 -3.88 12.50
C LEU A 55 -0.68 -4.22 11.72
N SER A 56 -0.82 -5.01 10.66
CA SER A 56 0.28 -5.27 9.73
C SER A 56 0.65 -3.98 8.99
N LEU A 57 1.92 -3.55 9.08
CA LEU A 57 2.38 -2.29 8.52
C LEU A 57 3.39 -2.51 7.39
N GLY A 58 2.98 -2.27 6.15
CA GLY A 58 3.80 -2.29 4.94
C GLY A 58 4.34 -0.92 4.56
N LEU A 59 5.17 -0.89 3.53
CA LEU A 59 5.65 0.34 2.89
C LEU A 59 4.86 0.63 1.62
N HIS A 60 4.15 1.78 1.61
CA HIS A 60 3.47 2.33 0.43
C HIS A 60 4.40 3.31 -0.29
N VAL A 61 5.11 2.81 -1.29
CA VAL A 61 6.10 3.62 -2.01
C VAL A 61 5.40 4.72 -2.79
N ASN A 62 5.79 5.97 -2.56
CA ASN A 62 5.15 7.13 -3.14
C ASN A 62 6.09 7.86 -4.10
N PHE A 63 5.95 7.57 -5.41
CA PHE A 63 6.69 8.20 -6.51
C PHE A 63 5.86 9.20 -7.29
N THR A 64 4.54 9.20 -7.08
CA THR A 64 3.58 10.02 -7.81
C THR A 64 2.50 10.51 -6.85
N ASN A 65 1.80 11.58 -7.23
CA ASN A 65 0.56 11.98 -6.60
C ASN A 65 -0.47 12.32 -7.71
N GLU A 66 -1.63 12.79 -7.32
CA GLU A 66 -2.73 13.10 -8.24
C GLU A 66 -2.38 14.19 -9.26
N ALA A 67 -1.44 15.07 -8.93
CA ALA A 67 -1.08 16.25 -9.72
C ALA A 67 0.19 16.05 -10.54
N GLN A 68 1.16 15.26 -10.04
CA GLN A 68 2.49 15.19 -10.66
C GLN A 68 3.28 13.94 -10.29
N ARG A 69 4.31 13.68 -11.06
CA ARG A 69 5.37 12.75 -10.67
C ARG A 69 6.29 13.44 -9.67
N LEU A 70 6.57 12.76 -8.56
CA LEU A 70 7.52 13.23 -7.53
C LEU A 70 8.95 12.79 -7.88
N VAL A 71 9.06 11.77 -8.73
CA VAL A 71 10.29 11.11 -9.15
C VAL A 71 10.19 10.85 -10.65
N ASP A 72 11.31 10.83 -11.36
CA ASP A 72 11.34 10.33 -12.72
C ASP A 72 11.17 8.80 -12.72
N ILE A 73 9.92 8.37 -12.90
CA ILE A 73 9.53 6.95 -12.89
C ILE A 73 9.92 6.20 -14.17
N ASP A 74 10.43 6.88 -15.18
CA ASP A 74 10.90 6.28 -16.43
C ASP A 74 12.42 5.98 -16.37
N ASP A 75 13.15 6.56 -15.39
CA ASP A 75 14.57 6.25 -15.13
C ASP A 75 14.70 5.17 -14.04
N PRO A 76 15.18 3.95 -14.36
CA PRO A 76 15.33 2.86 -13.41
C PRO A 76 16.31 3.15 -12.26
N GLU A 77 17.38 3.93 -12.49
CA GLU A 77 18.35 4.24 -11.45
C GLU A 77 17.82 5.28 -10.47
N VAL A 78 17.02 6.22 -10.95
CA VAL A 78 16.32 7.19 -10.09
C VAL A 78 15.31 6.46 -9.23
N THR A 79 14.49 5.58 -9.82
CA THR A 79 13.49 4.81 -9.09
C THR A 79 14.11 3.87 -8.07
N ARG A 80 15.19 3.17 -8.40
CA ARG A 80 15.91 2.28 -7.49
C ARG A 80 16.45 3.05 -6.27
N ARG A 81 17.12 4.18 -6.50
CA ARG A 81 17.66 5.01 -5.43
C ARG A 81 16.58 5.57 -4.51
N GLU A 82 15.48 6.06 -5.09
CA GLU A 82 14.37 6.61 -4.30
C GLU A 82 13.61 5.52 -3.53
N LEU A 83 13.41 4.34 -4.13
CA LEU A 83 12.82 3.19 -3.45
C LEU A 83 13.63 2.82 -2.20
N ARG A 84 14.94 2.71 -2.34
CA ARG A 84 15.85 2.42 -1.22
C ARG A 84 15.77 3.50 -0.14
N ARG A 85 15.77 4.77 -0.54
CA ARG A 85 15.64 5.89 0.40
C ARG A 85 14.33 5.82 1.20
N GLN A 86 13.20 5.50 0.55
CA GLN A 86 11.92 5.37 1.26
C GLN A 86 11.91 4.15 2.17
N PHE A 87 12.51 3.04 1.77
CA PHE A 87 12.65 1.86 2.62
C PHE A 87 13.49 2.15 3.88
N ASP A 88 14.65 2.76 3.71
CA ASP A 88 15.54 3.11 4.83
C ASP A 88 14.85 4.10 5.77
N HIS A 89 14.09 5.06 5.22
CA HIS A 89 13.31 6.01 6.00
C HIS A 89 12.19 5.30 6.78
N PHE A 90 11.50 4.33 6.17
CA PHE A 90 10.53 3.51 6.88
C PHE A 90 11.16 2.80 8.07
N VAL A 91 12.29 2.13 7.86
CA VAL A 91 13.00 1.43 8.94
C VAL A 91 13.43 2.39 10.04
N ALA A 92 13.92 3.58 9.70
CA ALA A 92 14.30 4.60 10.68
C ALA A 92 13.11 5.10 11.51
N LEU A 93 11.93 5.26 10.89
CA LEU A 93 10.72 5.75 11.56
C LEU A 93 10.03 4.68 12.41
N VAL A 94 9.98 3.43 11.92
CA VAL A 94 9.20 2.34 12.52
C VAL A 94 10.04 1.44 13.41
N GLY A 95 11.36 1.45 13.24
CA GLY A 95 12.32 0.63 14.00
C GLY A 95 12.41 -0.83 13.54
N ARG A 96 11.75 -1.19 12.43
CA ARG A 96 11.78 -2.55 11.84
C ARG A 96 11.46 -2.47 10.34
N PRO A 97 11.82 -3.51 9.55
CA PRO A 97 11.38 -3.61 8.16
C PRO A 97 9.85 -3.63 8.01
N PRO A 98 9.31 -3.21 6.86
CA PRO A 98 7.89 -3.34 6.56
C PRO A 98 7.47 -4.81 6.48
N THR A 99 6.19 -5.10 6.68
CA THR A 99 5.64 -6.47 6.56
C THR A 99 5.38 -6.87 5.11
N HIS A 100 5.24 -5.91 4.23
CA HIS A 100 5.01 -6.08 2.79
C HIS A 100 5.35 -4.80 2.05
N LEU A 101 5.40 -4.88 0.73
CA LEU A 101 5.74 -3.80 -0.17
C LEU A 101 4.64 -3.61 -1.21
N ASP A 102 4.25 -2.38 -1.43
CA ASP A 102 3.38 -1.96 -2.51
C ASP A 102 3.67 -0.50 -2.91
N SER A 103 2.84 0.11 -3.72
CA SER A 103 3.08 1.50 -4.12
C SER A 103 1.81 2.23 -4.49
N HIS A 104 1.82 3.52 -4.24
CA HIS A 104 0.79 4.44 -4.69
C HIS A 104 0.63 4.38 -6.22
N GLN A 105 -0.62 4.39 -6.70
CA GLN A 105 -0.97 4.31 -8.13
C GLN A 105 -0.29 3.14 -8.88
N HIS A 106 0.01 2.06 -8.16
CA HIS A 106 0.61 0.84 -8.70
C HIS A 106 1.89 1.03 -9.54
N VAL A 107 2.70 2.04 -9.24
CA VAL A 107 3.94 2.32 -10.00
C VAL A 107 4.91 1.14 -10.00
N HIS A 108 4.85 0.24 -9.02
CA HIS A 108 5.64 -1.00 -8.98
C HIS A 108 5.37 -1.96 -10.15
N ARG A 109 4.25 -1.77 -10.89
CA ARG A 109 3.92 -2.55 -12.10
C ARG A 109 4.57 -2.03 -13.37
N ARG A 110 5.07 -0.80 -13.35
CA ARG A 110 5.72 -0.20 -14.53
C ARG A 110 7.01 -0.93 -14.86
N PRO A 111 7.28 -1.20 -16.16
CA PRO A 111 8.50 -1.90 -16.56
C PRO A 111 9.79 -1.27 -16.06
N SER A 112 9.84 0.07 -15.99
CA SER A 112 10.99 0.84 -15.48
C SER A 112 11.20 0.71 -13.96
N CYS A 113 10.14 0.51 -13.18
CA CYS A 113 10.18 0.43 -11.72
C CYS A 113 10.26 -1.01 -11.21
N GLN A 114 9.56 -1.94 -11.87
CA GLN A 114 9.34 -3.30 -11.39
C GLN A 114 10.61 -4.06 -10.97
N PRO A 115 11.73 -4.01 -11.73
CA PRO A 115 12.95 -4.72 -11.34
C PRO A 115 13.47 -4.32 -9.97
N SER A 116 13.48 -3.02 -9.66
CA SER A 116 13.94 -2.50 -8.37
C SER A 116 13.04 -2.94 -7.20
N PHE A 117 11.72 -3.02 -7.41
CA PHE A 117 10.79 -3.53 -6.40
C PHE A 117 10.99 -5.01 -6.14
N LEU A 118 11.24 -5.82 -7.19
CA LEU A 118 11.51 -7.25 -7.05
C LEU A 118 12.82 -7.48 -6.32
N GLU A 119 13.88 -6.75 -6.67
CA GLU A 119 15.19 -6.81 -6.02
C GLU A 119 15.08 -6.52 -4.52
N LEU A 120 14.40 -5.43 -4.14
CA LEU A 120 14.20 -5.06 -2.74
C LEU A 120 13.35 -6.10 -1.99
N ALA A 121 12.29 -6.57 -2.61
CA ALA A 121 11.41 -7.59 -2.02
C ALA A 121 12.16 -8.90 -1.76
N GLU A 122 13.00 -9.35 -2.70
CA GLU A 122 13.85 -10.54 -2.56
C GLU A 122 14.91 -10.35 -1.46
N GLU A 123 15.62 -9.22 -1.45
CA GLU A 123 16.67 -8.91 -0.47
C GLU A 123 16.17 -9.01 0.97
N TYR A 124 14.94 -8.57 1.23
CA TYR A 124 14.38 -8.54 2.59
C TYR A 124 13.32 -9.61 2.84
N GLY A 125 13.04 -10.49 1.88
CA GLY A 125 12.01 -11.53 1.99
C GLY A 125 10.60 -10.96 2.14
N LEU A 126 10.31 -9.83 1.48
CA LEU A 126 9.02 -9.13 1.60
C LEU A 126 8.02 -9.62 0.56
N PRO A 127 6.76 -9.88 0.97
CA PRO A 127 5.68 -9.97 0.01
C PRO A 127 5.54 -8.66 -0.78
N LEU A 128 5.60 -8.75 -2.11
CA LEU A 128 5.26 -7.65 -3.00
C LEU A 128 3.84 -7.85 -3.53
N ARG A 129 3.01 -6.81 -3.52
CA ARG A 129 1.64 -6.84 -4.08
C ARG A 129 1.69 -7.39 -5.51
N ASP A 130 0.76 -8.28 -5.86
CA ASP A 130 0.66 -9.00 -7.14
C ASP A 130 1.78 -10.05 -7.40
N ARG A 131 2.75 -10.19 -6.53
CA ARG A 131 3.86 -11.15 -6.67
C ARG A 131 3.98 -12.11 -5.50
N ALA A 132 3.23 -11.88 -4.44
CA ALA A 132 3.14 -12.81 -3.31
C ALA A 132 2.19 -13.99 -3.62
N PRO A 133 2.25 -15.08 -2.88
CA PRO A 133 1.35 -16.23 -3.02
C PRO A 133 -0.10 -15.91 -2.57
N VAL A 134 -0.43 -14.67 -2.34
CA VAL A 134 -1.76 -14.17 -1.98
C VAL A 134 -2.42 -13.58 -3.22
N THR A 135 -3.65 -14.00 -3.53
CA THR A 135 -4.38 -13.45 -4.66
C THR A 135 -4.83 -12.02 -4.36
N PHE A 136 -4.33 -11.07 -5.10
CA PHE A 136 -4.73 -9.67 -4.99
C PHE A 136 -6.08 -9.41 -5.68
N LYS A 137 -7.00 -8.76 -4.98
CA LYS A 137 -8.31 -8.33 -5.49
C LYS A 137 -8.39 -6.81 -5.49
N GLY A 138 -7.96 -6.21 -6.60
CA GLY A 138 -7.81 -4.77 -6.77
C GLY A 138 -9.00 -4.06 -7.41
N GLY A 139 -10.20 -4.65 -7.40
CA GLY A 139 -11.38 -4.04 -8.04
C GLY A 139 -11.97 -2.84 -7.29
N PHE A 140 -11.61 -2.66 -6.01
CA PHE A 140 -11.99 -1.51 -5.21
C PHE A 140 -10.86 -0.49 -5.21
N TYR A 141 -10.78 0.34 -6.26
CA TYR A 141 -9.70 1.29 -6.48
C TYR A 141 -10.17 2.49 -7.30
N GLY A 142 -10.13 3.68 -6.72
CA GLY A 142 -10.57 4.90 -7.40
C GLY A 142 -9.53 5.46 -8.38
N GLN A 143 -8.28 5.00 -8.28
CA GLN A 143 -7.19 5.44 -9.15
C GLN A 143 -6.23 4.27 -9.39
N TRP A 144 -6.50 3.51 -10.44
CA TRP A 144 -5.78 2.29 -10.77
C TRP A 144 -4.34 2.52 -11.23
N GLU A 145 -4.13 3.60 -11.99
CA GLU A 145 -2.83 4.03 -12.50
C GLU A 145 -2.70 5.55 -12.44
N TYR A 146 -1.46 6.03 -12.50
CA TYR A 146 -1.19 7.46 -12.60
C TYR A 146 -1.96 8.11 -13.76
N GLY A 147 -2.72 9.17 -13.46
CA GLY A 147 -3.52 9.92 -14.45
C GLY A 147 -4.90 9.32 -14.77
N ILE A 148 -5.28 8.19 -14.16
CA ILE A 148 -6.61 7.58 -14.32
C ILE A 148 -7.40 7.75 -13.02
N SER A 149 -8.65 8.23 -13.14
CA SER A 149 -9.58 8.35 -12.01
C SER A 149 -10.88 7.63 -12.33
N GLU A 150 -11.29 6.70 -11.46
CA GLU A 150 -12.47 5.84 -11.60
C GLU A 150 -13.27 5.84 -10.28
N GLN A 151 -13.79 7.01 -9.92
CA GLN A 151 -14.46 7.26 -8.63
C GLN A 151 -15.63 6.32 -8.36
N GLU A 152 -16.30 5.86 -9.40
CA GLU A 152 -17.42 4.91 -9.28
C GLU A 152 -17.01 3.55 -8.72
N LYS A 153 -15.74 3.16 -8.84
CA LYS A 153 -15.21 1.89 -8.32
C LYS A 153 -15.01 1.89 -6.80
N VAL A 154 -15.07 3.03 -6.14
CA VAL A 154 -14.95 3.15 -4.68
C VAL A 154 -16.31 3.36 -3.98
N SER A 155 -17.41 3.02 -4.64
CA SER A 155 -18.73 3.06 -4.04
C SER A 155 -18.96 1.89 -3.06
N PHE A 156 -19.93 2.05 -2.17
CA PHE A 156 -20.35 0.97 -1.25
C PHE A 156 -20.87 -0.26 -2.03
N GLU A 157 -21.56 -0.05 -3.13
CA GLU A 157 -22.06 -1.10 -4.02
C GLU A 157 -20.91 -1.88 -4.67
N ALA A 158 -19.86 -1.17 -5.12
CA ALA A 158 -18.67 -1.81 -5.69
C ALA A 158 -17.99 -2.70 -4.65
N LEU A 159 -17.76 -2.19 -3.44
CA LEU A 159 -17.13 -2.94 -2.35
C LEU A 159 -17.95 -4.19 -1.99
N THR A 160 -19.24 -4.05 -1.76
CA THR A 160 -20.11 -5.16 -1.38
C THR A 160 -20.22 -6.20 -2.50
N GLY A 161 -20.21 -5.77 -3.77
CA GLY A 161 -20.18 -6.65 -4.93
C GLY A 161 -18.92 -7.53 -4.97
N ILE A 162 -17.75 -6.92 -4.76
CA ILE A 162 -16.45 -7.63 -4.71
C ILE A 162 -16.45 -8.65 -3.57
N VAL A 163 -16.71 -8.20 -2.34
CA VAL A 163 -16.68 -9.06 -1.15
C VAL A 163 -17.66 -10.23 -1.29
N SER A 164 -18.89 -9.98 -1.73
CA SER A 164 -19.91 -11.02 -1.92
C SER A 164 -19.53 -12.03 -3.00
N THR A 165 -18.87 -11.59 -4.08
CA THR A 165 -18.41 -12.46 -5.16
C THR A 165 -17.27 -13.35 -4.70
N GLU A 166 -16.29 -12.80 -4.02
CA GLU A 166 -15.11 -13.55 -3.55
C GLU A 166 -15.47 -14.52 -2.43
N LEU A 167 -16.36 -14.14 -1.51
CA LEU A 167 -16.86 -15.06 -0.49
C LEU A 167 -17.57 -16.29 -1.10
N ARG A 168 -18.34 -16.10 -2.18
CA ARG A 168 -19.01 -17.20 -2.90
C ARG A 168 -18.04 -18.08 -3.66
N ARG A 169 -17.01 -17.55 -4.30
CA ARG A 169 -15.99 -18.31 -5.04
C ARG A 169 -15.03 -19.04 -4.12
N GLY A 170 -15.02 -18.74 -2.84
CA GLY A 170 -14.02 -19.17 -1.89
C GLY A 170 -12.76 -18.32 -2.04
N ILE A 171 -12.50 -17.49 -1.06
CA ILE A 171 -11.27 -16.70 -0.99
C ILE A 171 -10.11 -17.68 -0.82
N TYR A 172 -9.17 -17.66 -1.75
CA TYR A 172 -7.97 -18.47 -1.74
C TYR A 172 -6.78 -17.62 -1.34
#